data_bd6ba293386e72b11d828aa08e2ebee1
#
_entry.id   bd6ba293386e72b11d828aa08e2ebee1
#
_cell.length_a   1.000
_cell.length_b   1.000
_cell.length_c   1.000
_cell.angle_alpha   90.00
_cell.angle_beta   90.00
_cell.angle_gamma   90.00
#
_symmetry.space_group_name_H-M   'P 1'
#
loop_
_entity.id
_entity.type
_entity.pdbx_description
1 polymer ?
#
loop_
_entity_poly.entity_id
_entity_poly.type
_entity_poly.pdbx_seq_one_letter_code
_entity_poly.pdbx_strand_id
1 'polypeptide(L)'
;MFVDGKEPKVGENCCVYAKIKSPLSGTWVPAEQVASVEATVWRTGSVVETTLGAVAYRPVPARTVVPGWNGVALPTSLVLEAPILPVEPPVADETEGYNFIWTPDVGENPIFPESGTYRIQVVITLDDGTQIYLTEDATVKNR
;
A
#
# COMPACT_ATOMS: atom_id res chain seq x y z
N MET A 1 -3.13 -6.35 3.54
CA MET A 1 -1.98 -5.45 3.57
C MET A 1 -2.22 -4.38 4.61
N PHE A 2 -1.21 -3.97 5.31
CA PHE A 2 -1.33 -2.97 6.36
C PHE A 2 -0.28 -1.88 6.18
N VAL A 3 -0.69 -0.63 6.33
CA VAL A 3 0.23 0.48 6.52
C VAL A 3 0.52 0.55 8.02
N ASP A 4 1.77 0.85 8.38
CA ASP A 4 2.21 0.94 9.77
C ASP A 4 1.14 1.58 10.66
N GLY A 5 0.92 1.01 11.86
CA GLY A 5 -0.14 1.37 12.78
C GLY A 5 -0.15 2.80 13.30
N LYS A 6 0.80 3.62 12.90
CA LYS A 6 0.76 5.07 13.12
C LYS A 6 0.10 5.73 11.92
N GLU A 7 -0.69 6.78 12.18
CA GLU A 7 -1.25 7.57 11.09
C GLU A 7 -0.12 8.10 10.20
N PRO A 8 -0.09 7.74 8.92
CA PRO A 8 0.92 8.25 8.02
C PRO A 8 0.76 9.75 7.86
N LYS A 9 1.88 10.46 7.79
CA LYS A 9 1.91 11.90 7.60
C LYS A 9 2.69 12.26 6.35
N VAL A 10 2.35 13.39 5.78
CA VAL A 10 3.04 13.90 4.59
C VAL A 10 4.55 14.01 4.86
N GLY A 11 5.35 13.44 3.96
CA GLY A 11 6.80 13.52 4.05
C GLY A 11 7.46 12.65 5.11
N GLU A 12 6.70 11.79 5.79
CA GLU A 12 7.25 10.82 6.72
C GLU A 12 7.32 9.43 6.09
N ASN A 13 8.30 8.64 6.51
CA ASN A 13 8.40 7.25 6.10
C ASN A 13 7.27 6.46 6.73
N CYS A 14 6.68 5.58 5.96
CA CYS A 14 5.76 4.58 6.47
C CYS A 14 6.27 3.19 6.09
N CYS A 15 5.77 2.19 6.74
CA CYS A 15 6.09 0.80 6.44
C CYS A 15 4.83 0.06 6.03
N VAL A 16 4.90 -0.69 4.95
CA VAL A 16 3.79 -1.49 4.44
C VAL A 16 4.08 -2.95 4.71
N TYR A 17 3.18 -3.60 5.42
CA TYR A 17 3.30 -5.02 5.77
C TYR A 17 2.22 -5.83 5.09
N ALA A 18 2.56 -7.02 4.63
CA ALA A 18 1.58 -7.93 4.07
C ALA A 18 1.93 -9.40 4.28
N LYS A 19 0.90 -10.23 4.28
CA LYS A 19 1.02 -11.67 4.24
C LYS A 19 0.75 -12.14 2.83
N ILE A 20 1.76 -12.69 2.17
CA ILE A 20 1.60 -13.21 0.82
C ILE A 20 1.44 -14.71 0.93
N LYS A 21 0.21 -15.15 0.71
CA LYS A 21 -0.17 -16.57 0.76
C LYS A 21 -0.79 -16.98 -0.57
N SER A 22 -0.58 -18.23 -0.93
CA SER A 22 -1.22 -18.79 -2.13
C SER A 22 -2.74 -18.72 -1.98
N PRO A 23 -3.46 -18.16 -2.98
CA PRO A 23 -4.91 -18.10 -2.94
C PRO A 23 -5.57 -19.49 -2.99
N LEU A 24 -4.85 -20.50 -3.47
CA LEU A 24 -5.36 -21.86 -3.60
C LEU A 24 -5.14 -22.69 -2.33
N SER A 25 -3.98 -22.59 -1.70
CA SER A 25 -3.60 -23.45 -0.58
C SER A 25 -3.56 -22.74 0.78
N GLY A 26 -3.55 -21.41 0.80
CA GLY A 26 -3.41 -20.65 2.03
C GLY A 26 -2.02 -20.73 2.68
N THR A 27 -1.04 -21.33 2.00
CA THR A 27 0.33 -21.44 2.49
C THR A 27 1.15 -20.21 2.08
N TRP A 28 2.22 -19.93 2.82
CA TRP A 28 3.13 -18.86 2.50
C TRP A 28 3.74 -19.06 1.12
N VAL A 29 3.79 -17.97 0.33
CA VAL A 29 4.42 -17.99 -0.98
C VAL A 29 5.94 -17.91 -0.77
N PRO A 30 6.72 -18.88 -1.30
CA PRO A 30 8.18 -18.80 -1.26
C PRO A 30 8.69 -17.62 -2.09
N ALA A 31 9.67 -16.89 -1.54
CA ALA A 31 10.26 -15.75 -2.23
C ALA A 31 10.79 -16.09 -3.63
N GLU A 32 11.32 -17.28 -3.80
CA GLU A 32 11.86 -17.78 -5.07
C GLU A 32 10.80 -17.94 -6.17
N GLN A 33 9.53 -18.03 -5.81
CA GLN A 33 8.43 -18.13 -6.79
C GLN A 33 7.92 -16.77 -7.27
N VAL A 34 8.45 -15.68 -6.74
CA VAL A 34 8.02 -14.33 -7.11
C VAL A 34 8.78 -13.87 -8.34
N ALA A 35 8.04 -13.62 -9.42
CA ALA A 35 8.60 -13.10 -10.67
C ALA A 35 8.71 -11.58 -10.68
N SER A 36 7.68 -10.88 -10.15
CA SER A 36 7.68 -9.42 -10.11
C SER A 36 6.78 -8.88 -9.02
N VAL A 37 7.09 -7.66 -8.59
CA VAL A 37 6.30 -6.88 -7.63
C VAL A 37 6.10 -5.50 -8.24
N GLU A 38 4.85 -5.04 -8.31
CA GLU A 38 4.52 -3.71 -8.82
C GLU A 38 3.60 -2.98 -7.83
N ALA A 39 3.82 -1.68 -7.70
CA ALA A 39 3.00 -0.84 -6.83
C ALA A 39 2.35 0.29 -7.62
N THR A 40 1.09 0.55 -7.31
CA THR A 40 0.37 1.72 -7.79
C THR A 40 -0.28 2.40 -6.60
N VAL A 41 -0.18 3.71 -6.56
CA VAL A 41 -0.78 4.52 -5.49
C VAL A 41 -1.75 5.50 -6.13
N TRP A 42 -2.98 5.51 -5.65
CA TRP A 42 -4.02 6.46 -6.07
C TRP A 42 -4.39 7.36 -4.91
N ARG A 43 -4.67 8.60 -5.24
CA ARG A 43 -5.41 9.47 -4.35
C ARG A 43 -6.88 9.24 -4.60
N THR A 44 -7.64 9.02 -3.54
CA THR A 44 -9.09 8.81 -3.60
C THR A 44 -9.81 9.97 -2.93
N GLY A 45 -11.09 10.12 -3.18
CA GLY A 45 -11.90 11.05 -2.43
C GLY A 45 -12.95 11.76 -3.26
N SER A 46 -13.83 12.44 -2.56
CA SER A 46 -14.84 13.30 -3.09
C SER A 46 -14.72 14.69 -2.48
N VAL A 47 -14.99 15.71 -3.26
CA VAL A 47 -14.97 17.10 -2.78
C VAL A 47 -16.39 17.60 -2.65
N VAL A 48 -16.69 18.17 -1.51
CA VAL A 48 -17.92 18.90 -1.28
C VAL A 48 -17.60 20.38 -1.28
N GLU A 49 -18.17 21.12 -2.20
CA GLU A 49 -18.06 22.57 -2.23
C GLU A 49 -19.35 23.20 -1.70
N THR A 50 -19.20 24.15 -0.81
CA THR A 50 -20.32 24.98 -0.34
C THR A 50 -20.13 26.38 -0.89
N THR A 51 -21.08 26.83 -1.69
CA THR A 51 -21.04 28.15 -2.27
C THR A 51 -22.36 28.87 -1.97
N LEU A 52 -22.30 30.05 -1.33
CA LEU A 52 -23.46 30.91 -1.10
C LEU A 52 -24.70 30.19 -0.53
N GLY A 53 -24.48 29.31 0.44
CA GLY A 53 -25.57 28.55 1.06
C GLY A 53 -26.06 27.35 0.27
N ALA A 54 -25.52 27.11 -0.92
CA ALA A 54 -25.77 25.90 -1.68
C ALA A 54 -24.62 24.92 -1.48
N VAL A 55 -24.95 23.64 -1.39
CA VAL A 55 -23.95 22.58 -1.33
C VAL A 55 -23.84 21.99 -2.72
N ALA A 56 -22.70 22.21 -3.36
CA ALA A 56 -22.37 21.59 -4.62
C ALA A 56 -21.39 20.45 -4.37
N TYR A 57 -21.75 19.26 -4.84
CA TYR A 57 -20.86 18.11 -4.78
C TYR A 57 -20.11 18.03 -6.10
N ARG A 58 -18.82 18.19 -5.99
CA ARG A 58 -17.93 18.05 -7.11
C ARG A 58 -17.19 16.72 -6.95
N PRO A 59 -17.63 15.67 -7.64
CA PRO A 59 -16.88 14.43 -7.55
C PRO A 59 -15.49 14.63 -8.14
N VAL A 60 -14.48 14.51 -7.31
CA VAL A 60 -13.12 14.30 -7.79
C VAL A 60 -13.12 12.91 -8.42
N PRO A 61 -12.41 12.67 -9.52
CA PRO A 61 -12.25 11.31 -10.03
C PRO A 61 -11.94 10.38 -8.87
N ALA A 62 -12.64 9.25 -8.78
CA ALA A 62 -12.56 8.33 -7.65
C ALA A 62 -11.12 7.88 -7.38
N ARG A 63 -10.26 7.97 -8.40
CA ARG A 63 -8.85 7.64 -8.30
C ARG A 63 -8.04 8.54 -9.19
N THR A 64 -7.05 9.18 -8.61
CA THR A 64 -6.03 9.90 -9.35
C THR A 64 -4.69 9.29 -8.99
N VAL A 65 -3.96 8.79 -9.98
CA VAL A 65 -2.66 8.19 -9.75
C VAL A 65 -1.70 9.24 -9.19
N VAL A 66 -1.02 8.89 -8.11
CA VAL A 66 0.02 9.75 -7.55
C VAL A 66 1.19 9.80 -8.54
N PRO A 67 1.71 11.00 -8.86
CA PRO A 67 2.81 11.12 -9.82
C PRO A 67 3.99 10.22 -9.46
N GLY A 68 4.44 9.43 -10.43
CA GLY A 68 5.53 8.48 -10.26
C GLY A 68 5.14 7.13 -9.66
N TRP A 69 3.86 6.91 -9.36
CA TRP A 69 3.39 5.67 -8.72
C TRP A 69 2.32 4.93 -9.53
N ASN A 70 2.58 4.74 -10.79
CA ASN A 70 1.72 3.96 -11.67
C ASN A 70 2.46 2.70 -12.15
N GLY A 71 2.17 1.56 -11.52
CA GLY A 71 2.80 0.30 -11.90
C GLY A 71 4.31 0.29 -11.70
N VAL A 72 4.78 0.84 -10.61
CA VAL A 72 6.23 0.95 -10.34
C VAL A 72 6.79 -0.41 -9.94
N ALA A 73 7.83 -0.84 -10.64
CA ALA A 73 8.52 -2.08 -10.31
C ALA A 73 9.27 -1.95 -8.98
N LEU A 74 9.00 -2.87 -8.07
CA LEU A 74 9.67 -2.96 -6.79
C LEU A 74 10.60 -4.17 -6.77
N PRO A 75 11.64 -4.17 -5.92
CA PRO A 75 12.51 -5.34 -5.76
C PRO A 75 11.73 -6.57 -5.30
N THR A 76 11.95 -7.72 -5.92
CA THR A 76 11.33 -8.97 -5.48
C THR A 76 11.82 -9.41 -4.11
N SER A 77 12.98 -8.91 -3.69
CA SER A 77 13.55 -9.17 -2.36
C SER A 77 12.70 -8.61 -1.20
N LEU A 78 11.70 -7.77 -1.48
CA LEU A 78 10.75 -7.33 -0.47
C LEU A 78 9.87 -8.48 0.02
N VAL A 79 9.75 -9.54 -0.78
CA VAL A 79 9.13 -10.79 -0.34
C VAL A 79 10.20 -11.62 0.36
N LEU A 80 9.98 -11.89 1.64
CA LEU A 80 10.93 -12.55 2.50
C LEU A 80 10.84 -14.07 2.39
N GLU A 81 11.95 -14.76 2.64
CA GLU A 81 11.98 -16.24 2.64
C GLU A 81 11.14 -16.83 3.76
N ALA A 82 11.05 -16.13 4.90
CA ALA A 82 10.25 -16.53 6.04
C ALA A 82 9.55 -15.30 6.64
N PRO A 83 8.34 -15.47 7.21
CA PRO A 83 7.64 -14.36 7.83
C PRO A 83 8.43 -13.83 9.05
N ILE A 84 8.34 -12.52 9.23
CA ILE A 84 8.95 -11.81 10.36
C ILE A 84 7.84 -11.15 11.16
N LEU A 85 7.88 -11.30 12.49
CA LEU A 85 7.00 -10.60 13.39
C LEU A 85 7.71 -9.33 13.90
N PRO A 86 7.26 -8.14 13.49
CA PRO A 86 7.84 -6.89 13.99
C PRO A 86 7.62 -6.73 15.48
N VAL A 87 8.47 -5.95 16.14
CA VAL A 87 8.32 -5.63 17.56
C VAL A 87 7.01 -4.91 17.84
N GLU A 88 6.64 -4.00 16.94
CA GLU A 88 5.36 -3.31 16.97
C GLU A 88 4.61 -3.62 15.68
N PRO A 89 3.86 -4.74 15.62
CA PRO A 89 3.12 -5.08 14.41
C PRO A 89 1.94 -4.13 14.21
N PRO A 90 1.50 -3.90 12.96
CA PRO A 90 0.33 -3.05 12.69
C PRO A 90 -0.96 -3.58 13.30
N VAL A 91 -1.03 -4.87 13.56
CA VAL A 91 -2.12 -5.52 14.30
C VAL A 91 -1.55 -6.03 15.61
N ALA A 92 -2.06 -5.54 16.73
CA ALA A 92 -1.47 -5.73 18.06
C ALA A 92 -1.36 -7.20 18.50
N ASP A 93 -2.27 -8.06 18.04
CA ASP A 93 -2.31 -9.48 18.40
C ASP A 93 -1.76 -10.41 17.32
N GLU A 94 -0.98 -9.84 16.38
CA GLU A 94 -0.38 -10.65 15.32
C GLU A 94 0.62 -11.66 15.89
N THR A 95 0.51 -12.91 15.47
CA THR A 95 1.37 -14.00 15.92
C THR A 95 2.18 -14.67 14.81
N GLU A 96 1.73 -14.59 13.56
CA GLU A 96 2.39 -15.24 12.43
C GLU A 96 3.49 -14.40 11.78
N GLY A 97 3.34 -13.08 11.80
CA GLY A 97 4.25 -12.17 11.11
C GLY A 97 3.88 -11.92 9.65
N TYR A 98 4.80 -11.29 8.94
CA TYR A 98 4.60 -10.84 7.56
C TYR A 98 5.77 -11.24 6.69
N ASN A 99 5.51 -11.66 5.47
CA ASN A 99 6.57 -12.01 4.51
C ASN A 99 6.73 -10.97 3.40
N PHE A 100 6.05 -9.85 3.49
CA PHE A 100 6.27 -8.70 2.63
C PHE A 100 6.39 -7.44 3.50
N ILE A 101 7.53 -6.76 3.38
CA ILE A 101 7.80 -5.52 4.14
C ILE A 101 8.40 -4.53 3.16
N TRP A 102 7.73 -3.39 3.01
CA TRP A 102 8.14 -2.34 2.10
C TRP A 102 8.13 -1.00 2.81
N THR A 103 9.26 -0.30 2.76
CA THR A 103 9.37 1.06 3.28
C THR A 103 9.60 1.98 2.09
N PRO A 104 8.53 2.62 1.57
CA PRO A 104 8.68 3.55 0.44
C PRO A 104 9.59 4.72 0.80
N ASP A 105 10.43 5.11 -0.15
CA ASP A 105 11.27 6.29 -0.01
C ASP A 105 10.42 7.55 -0.13
N VAL A 106 10.68 8.54 0.71
CA VAL A 106 10.02 9.85 0.68
C VAL A 106 10.80 10.89 -0.16
N GLY A 107 11.68 10.45 -1.03
CA GLY A 107 12.51 11.31 -1.90
C GLY A 107 11.71 12.05 -2.98
N GLU A 108 12.14 11.94 -4.24
CA GLU A 108 11.55 12.69 -5.36
C GLU A 108 10.07 12.41 -5.59
N ASN A 109 9.66 11.17 -5.39
CA ASN A 109 8.28 10.75 -5.62
C ASN A 109 7.69 10.13 -4.35
N PRO A 110 7.30 10.95 -3.37
CA PRO A 110 6.68 10.40 -2.17
C PRO A 110 5.34 9.74 -2.52
N ILE A 111 5.01 8.67 -1.83
CA ILE A 111 3.72 7.98 -2.05
C ILE A 111 2.54 8.80 -1.53
N PHE A 112 2.79 9.67 -0.57
CA PHE A 112 1.77 10.55 0.02
C PHE A 112 2.24 12.02 -0.07
N PRO A 113 2.10 12.66 -1.25
CA PRO A 113 2.60 14.02 -1.43
C PRO A 113 1.81 15.08 -0.68
N GLU A 114 0.57 14.81 -0.33
CA GLU A 114 -0.32 15.73 0.38
C GLU A 114 -1.19 14.98 1.36
N SER A 115 -1.86 15.71 2.25
CA SER A 115 -2.88 15.09 3.10
C SER A 115 -4.07 14.62 2.25
N GLY A 116 -4.73 13.58 2.70
CA GLY A 116 -5.88 13.03 2.00
C GLY A 116 -6.00 11.53 2.19
N THR A 117 -6.88 10.93 1.41
CA THR A 117 -7.09 9.49 1.42
C THR A 117 -6.47 8.86 0.19
N TYR A 118 -5.76 7.78 0.39
CA TYR A 118 -5.02 7.09 -0.66
C TYR A 118 -5.36 5.61 -0.66
N ARG A 119 -5.19 5.00 -1.80
CA ARG A 119 -5.22 3.55 -1.96
C ARG A 119 -3.89 3.09 -2.53
N ILE A 120 -3.30 2.12 -1.86
CA ILE A 120 -2.07 1.46 -2.31
C ILE A 120 -2.46 0.09 -2.81
N GLN A 121 -2.02 -0.26 -4.01
CA GLN A 121 -2.15 -1.60 -4.54
C GLN A 121 -0.77 -2.14 -4.88
N VAL A 122 -0.48 -3.33 -4.37
CA VAL A 122 0.72 -4.07 -4.74
C VAL A 122 0.28 -5.34 -5.47
N VAL A 123 0.84 -5.57 -6.63
CA VAL A 123 0.57 -6.76 -7.45
C VAL A 123 1.81 -7.63 -7.44
N ILE A 124 1.66 -8.82 -6.91
CA ILE A 124 2.73 -9.83 -6.88
C ILE A 124 2.42 -10.84 -8.00
N THR A 125 3.33 -10.98 -8.94
CA THR A 125 3.23 -11.97 -10.02
C THR A 125 4.17 -13.11 -9.72
N LEU A 126 3.64 -14.33 -9.73
CA LEU A 126 4.42 -15.54 -9.49
C LEU A 126 4.94 -16.11 -10.83
N ASP A 127 5.90 -16.99 -10.75
CA ASP A 127 6.53 -17.61 -11.93
C ASP A 127 5.53 -18.38 -12.81
N ASP A 128 4.46 -18.90 -12.24
CA ASP A 128 3.41 -19.59 -12.99
C ASP A 128 2.37 -18.63 -13.60
N GLY A 129 2.55 -17.33 -13.47
CA GLY A 129 1.63 -16.30 -13.95
C GLY A 129 0.50 -15.93 -13.00
N THR A 130 0.38 -16.59 -11.86
CA THR A 130 -0.60 -16.23 -10.84
C THR A 130 -0.30 -14.84 -10.30
N GLN A 131 -1.34 -14.01 -10.18
CA GLN A 131 -1.22 -12.68 -9.61
C GLN A 131 -1.94 -12.59 -8.27
N ILE A 132 -1.29 -11.96 -7.31
CA ILE A 132 -1.84 -11.69 -5.99
C ILE A 132 -1.94 -10.18 -5.84
N TYR A 133 -3.16 -9.71 -5.56
CA TYR A 133 -3.45 -8.28 -5.39
C TYR A 133 -3.57 -7.97 -3.91
N LEU A 134 -2.75 -7.03 -3.46
CA LEU A 134 -2.79 -6.52 -2.09
C LEU A 134 -3.25 -5.07 -2.15
N THR A 135 -4.27 -4.73 -1.39
CA THR A 135 -4.83 -3.38 -1.40
C THR A 135 -5.02 -2.88 0.02
N GLU A 136 -4.68 -1.63 0.26
CA GLU A 136 -4.88 -0.97 1.53
C GLU A 136 -5.20 0.51 1.33
N ASP A 137 -6.13 1.01 2.12
CA ASP A 137 -6.46 2.43 2.16
C ASP A 137 -5.72 3.08 3.32
N ALA A 138 -5.25 4.29 3.10
CA ALA A 138 -4.55 5.07 4.11
C ALA A 138 -5.08 6.50 4.12
N THR A 139 -5.31 7.01 5.33
CA THR A 139 -5.63 8.42 5.53
C THR A 139 -4.37 9.12 6.01
N VAL A 140 -3.93 10.11 5.23
CA VAL A 140 -2.68 10.82 5.47
C VAL A 140 -3.01 12.21 5.99
N LYS A 141 -2.43 12.56 7.12
CA LYS A 141 -2.63 13.86 7.76
C LYS A 141 -1.42 14.77 7.57
N ASN A 142 -1.65 16.05 7.71
CA ASN A 142 -0.58 17.03 7.81
C ASN A 142 0.25 16.77 9.07
N ARG A 143 1.50 17.16 9.00
CA ARG A 143 2.44 17.08 10.12
C ARG A 143 1.96 17.88 11.33
#